data_0c08f82be2833b0ae6dacb4410375bd9
#
_entry.id   0c08f82be2833b0ae6dacb4410375bd9
#
_cell.length_a   1.000
_cell.length_b   1.000
_cell.length_c   1.000
_cell.angle_alpha   90.00
_cell.angle_beta   90.00
_cell.angle_gamma   90.00
#
_symmetry.space_group_name_H-M   'P 1'
#
loop_
_entity.id
_entity.type
_entity.pdbx_description
1 polymer ?
#
loop_
_entity_poly.entity_id
_entity_poly.type
_entity_poly.pdbx_seq_one_letter_code
_entity_poly.pdbx_strand_id
1 'polypeptide(L)'
;MNGAFDQWRYRSLVNRQAFPSPVRAILVVCKGNICRSPLAEAYLKHQVEKHGLPIVIESAGLDTSFGKTAHPLAQLVGTQGGLLLSQHATQQLHKEQVERADMILVMEWRQRRRMLKLYPQAKQKVFLLRQFYDQSVREVADPYSGTLEDFQTCFAMIKQACDVLVMQMLSSGKQR
;
A
#
# COMPACT_ATOMS: atom_id res chain seq x y z
N MET A 1 -19.62 6.42 17.71
CA MET A 1 -18.79 7.51 18.27
C MET A 1 -17.40 6.96 18.50
N ASN A 2 -16.34 7.52 17.88
CA ASN A 2 -14.91 7.44 18.24
C ASN A 2 -13.94 7.59 17.06
N GLY A 3 -14.40 8.04 15.87
CA GLY A 3 -13.50 8.22 14.73
C GLY A 3 -12.54 9.44 14.87
N ALA A 4 -13.00 10.53 15.47
CA ALA A 4 -12.22 11.77 15.59
C ALA A 4 -11.11 11.69 16.65
N PHE A 5 -11.34 10.97 17.75
CA PHE A 5 -10.36 10.82 18.84
C PHE A 5 -9.19 9.92 18.43
N ASP A 6 -9.47 8.89 17.65
CA ASP A 6 -8.43 8.03 17.07
C ASP A 6 -7.58 8.76 16.01
N GLN A 7 -8.18 9.63 15.21
CA GLN A 7 -7.46 10.45 14.23
C GLN A 7 -6.48 11.44 14.88
N TRP A 8 -6.83 12.06 16.01
CA TRP A 8 -5.96 12.99 16.70
C TRP A 8 -4.76 12.32 17.37
N ARG A 9 -4.99 11.23 18.09
CA ARG A 9 -3.89 10.44 18.71
C ARG A 9 -2.93 9.89 17.65
N TYR A 10 -3.43 9.58 16.49
CA TYR A 10 -2.59 9.07 15.43
C TYR A 10 -1.82 10.16 14.69
N ARG A 11 -2.38 11.36 14.51
CA ARG A 11 -1.62 12.52 13.98
C ARG A 11 -0.32 12.73 14.76
N SER A 12 -0.35 12.58 16.06
CA SER A 12 0.84 12.70 16.91
C SER A 12 1.81 11.52 16.78
N LEU A 13 1.31 10.31 16.48
CA LEU A 13 2.14 9.12 16.33
C LEU A 13 2.79 9.03 14.94
N VAL A 14 2.07 9.41 13.88
CA VAL A 14 2.59 9.36 12.50
C VAL A 14 3.65 10.42 12.25
N ASN A 15 3.51 11.60 12.82
CA ASN A 15 4.55 12.63 12.74
C ASN A 15 5.86 12.27 13.47
N ARG A 16 5.86 11.16 14.26
CA ARG A 16 7.03 10.65 14.97
C ARG A 16 7.59 9.34 14.38
N GLN A 17 6.87 8.73 13.44
CA GLN A 17 7.34 7.49 12.82
C GLN A 17 8.33 7.83 11.71
N ALA A 18 9.62 7.59 11.97
CA ALA A 18 10.67 7.82 11.00
C ALA A 18 10.45 6.98 9.74
N PHE A 19 10.80 7.53 8.59
CA PHE A 19 10.86 6.79 7.34
C PHE A 19 11.91 5.68 7.49
N PRO A 20 11.57 4.41 7.22
CA PRO A 20 12.53 3.33 7.34
C PRO A 20 13.65 3.52 6.31
N SER A 21 14.88 3.25 6.72
CA SER A 21 16.06 3.32 5.84
C SER A 21 17.13 2.35 6.34
N PRO A 22 17.65 1.46 5.49
CA PRO A 22 17.26 1.23 4.10
C PRO A 22 15.93 0.48 3.97
N VAL A 23 15.19 0.70 2.84
CA VAL A 23 14.03 -0.11 2.45
C VAL A 23 14.48 -1.04 1.33
N ARG A 24 14.35 -2.35 1.54
CA ARG A 24 14.65 -3.40 0.56
C ARG A 24 13.42 -4.24 0.19
N ALA A 25 12.42 -4.27 1.07
CA ALA A 25 11.20 -5.02 0.86
C ALA A 25 9.97 -4.22 1.30
N ILE A 26 8.99 -4.07 0.42
CA ILE A 26 7.71 -3.42 0.68
C ILE A 26 6.59 -4.43 0.51
N LEU A 27 5.72 -4.52 1.51
CA LEU A 27 4.50 -5.31 1.47
C LEU A 27 3.28 -4.38 1.40
N VAL A 28 2.48 -4.49 0.34
CA VAL A 28 1.26 -3.71 0.16
C VAL A 28 0.05 -4.53 0.57
N VAL A 29 -0.75 -4.04 1.51
CA VAL A 29 -1.86 -4.81 2.09
C VAL A 29 -3.18 -4.06 1.93
N CYS A 30 -4.22 -4.77 1.48
CA CYS A 30 -5.60 -4.30 1.55
C CYS A 30 -6.51 -5.38 2.13
N LYS A 31 -7.83 -5.26 2.00
CA LYS A 31 -8.75 -6.28 2.53
C LYS A 31 -8.64 -7.58 1.73
N GLY A 32 -8.95 -7.54 0.45
CA GLY A 32 -9.13 -8.73 -0.40
C GLY A 32 -7.98 -9.04 -1.36
N ASN A 33 -6.96 -8.20 -1.48
CA ASN A 33 -5.86 -8.33 -2.45
C ASN A 33 -6.34 -8.46 -3.91
N ILE A 34 -7.46 -7.81 -4.26
CA ILE A 34 -8.05 -7.88 -5.61
C ILE A 34 -8.19 -6.53 -6.32
N CYS A 35 -8.15 -5.39 -5.60
CA CYS A 35 -8.27 -4.06 -6.19
C CYS A 35 -7.05 -3.20 -5.88
N ARG A 36 -6.98 -2.62 -4.68
CA ARG A 36 -6.03 -1.57 -4.28
C ARG A 36 -4.59 -2.07 -4.19
N SER A 37 -4.34 -3.14 -3.46
CA SER A 37 -2.98 -3.64 -3.27
C SER A 37 -2.35 -4.20 -4.55
N PRO A 38 -3.07 -4.89 -5.47
CA PRO A 38 -2.50 -5.26 -6.77
C PRO A 38 -2.12 -4.06 -7.65
N LEU A 39 -2.97 -3.02 -7.68
CA LEU A 39 -2.67 -1.78 -8.40
C LEU A 39 -1.43 -1.08 -7.84
N ALA A 40 -1.34 -0.97 -6.51
CA ALA A 40 -0.19 -0.36 -5.85
C ALA A 40 1.09 -1.18 -6.01
N GLU A 41 1.01 -2.51 -5.91
CA GLU A 41 2.13 -3.42 -6.15
C GLU A 41 2.67 -3.25 -7.58
N ALA A 42 1.80 -3.36 -8.58
CA ALA A 42 2.19 -3.24 -9.98
C ALA A 42 2.80 -1.87 -10.28
N TYR A 43 2.21 -0.80 -9.75
CA TYR A 43 2.74 0.55 -9.94
C TYR A 43 4.08 0.78 -9.24
N LEU A 44 4.22 0.32 -7.99
CA LEU A 44 5.50 0.40 -7.27
C LEU A 44 6.60 -0.41 -7.96
N LYS A 45 6.30 -1.63 -8.44
CA LYS A 45 7.26 -2.44 -9.22
C LYS A 45 7.75 -1.67 -10.45
N HIS A 46 6.83 -1.08 -11.21
CA HIS A 46 7.18 -0.26 -12.37
C HIS A 46 8.07 0.93 -12.00
N GLN A 47 7.76 1.62 -10.91
CA GLN A 47 8.54 2.79 -10.48
C GLN A 47 9.91 2.42 -9.92
N VAL A 48 10.03 1.38 -9.09
CA VAL A 48 11.35 0.97 -8.57
C VAL A 48 12.27 0.46 -9.68
N GLU A 49 11.71 -0.27 -10.65
CA GLU A 49 12.45 -0.71 -11.84
C GLU A 49 12.94 0.48 -12.68
N LYS A 50 12.04 1.42 -13.00
CA LYS A 50 12.34 2.65 -13.75
C LYS A 50 13.48 3.45 -13.12
N HIS A 51 13.57 3.47 -11.80
CA HIS A 51 14.58 4.23 -11.05
C HIS A 51 15.80 3.37 -10.62
N GLY A 52 15.87 2.10 -11.03
CA GLY A 52 16.97 1.20 -10.69
C GLY A 52 17.09 0.91 -9.19
N LEU A 53 15.98 0.96 -8.44
CA LEU A 53 15.96 0.68 -7.01
C LEU A 53 15.82 -0.84 -6.76
N PRO A 54 16.75 -1.47 -6.02
CA PRO A 54 16.72 -2.91 -5.74
C PRO A 54 15.73 -3.24 -4.61
N ILE A 55 14.45 -2.95 -4.82
CA ILE A 55 13.39 -3.11 -3.81
C ILE A 55 12.41 -4.20 -4.27
N VAL A 56 12.22 -5.19 -3.41
CA VAL A 56 11.20 -6.24 -3.63
C VAL A 56 9.84 -5.70 -3.21
N ILE A 57 8.86 -5.81 -4.09
CA ILE A 57 7.48 -5.40 -3.83
C ILE A 57 6.58 -6.64 -3.89
N GLU A 58 5.81 -6.86 -2.82
CA GLU A 58 4.78 -7.91 -2.73
C GLU A 58 3.45 -7.31 -2.28
N SER A 59 2.33 -8.01 -2.53
CA SER A 59 1.06 -7.63 -1.94
C SER A 59 0.31 -8.82 -1.35
N ALA A 60 -0.57 -8.55 -0.37
CA ALA A 60 -1.39 -9.56 0.29
C ALA A 60 -2.74 -8.99 0.75
N GLY A 61 -3.67 -9.87 1.10
CA GLY A 61 -4.97 -9.55 1.67
C GLY A 61 -5.10 -9.92 3.14
N LEU A 62 -5.76 -9.06 3.91
CA LEU A 62 -6.10 -9.37 5.31
C LEU A 62 -7.21 -10.42 5.43
N ASP A 63 -8.00 -10.58 4.36
CA ASP A 63 -9.21 -11.41 4.36
C ASP A 63 -9.51 -11.82 2.92
N THR A 64 -8.80 -12.83 2.44
CA THR A 64 -8.93 -13.33 1.08
C THR A 64 -8.62 -14.83 1.01
N SER A 65 -9.02 -15.47 -0.09
CA SER A 65 -8.54 -16.81 -0.45
C SER A 65 -7.44 -16.69 -1.50
N PHE A 66 -6.59 -17.69 -1.57
CA PHE A 66 -5.51 -17.77 -2.54
C PHE A 66 -6.03 -17.94 -3.98
N GLY A 67 -5.32 -17.32 -4.93
CA GLY A 67 -5.42 -17.65 -6.36
C GLY A 67 -6.53 -16.93 -7.14
N LYS A 68 -7.24 -15.97 -6.55
CA LYS A 68 -8.20 -15.15 -7.31
C LYS A 68 -7.45 -14.12 -8.15
N THR A 69 -7.96 -13.84 -9.35
CA THR A 69 -7.45 -12.75 -10.19
C THR A 69 -7.80 -11.38 -9.61
N ALA A 70 -7.08 -10.35 -10.05
CA ALA A 70 -7.47 -8.96 -9.76
C ALA A 70 -8.85 -8.64 -10.32
N HIS A 71 -9.57 -7.71 -9.68
CA HIS A 71 -10.88 -7.25 -10.12
C HIS A 71 -10.83 -6.76 -11.58
N PRO A 72 -11.83 -7.08 -12.45
CA PRO A 72 -11.80 -6.68 -13.87
C PRO A 72 -11.56 -5.18 -14.08
N LEU A 73 -12.21 -4.31 -13.29
CA LEU A 73 -12.00 -2.87 -13.37
C LEU A 73 -10.61 -2.44 -12.86
N ALA A 74 -10.01 -3.16 -11.92
CA ALA A 74 -8.61 -2.91 -11.51
C ALA A 74 -7.65 -3.29 -12.63
N GLN A 75 -7.89 -4.40 -13.32
CA GLN A 75 -7.12 -4.79 -14.50
C GLN A 75 -7.24 -3.75 -15.62
N LEU A 76 -8.46 -3.27 -15.88
CA LEU A 76 -8.73 -2.27 -16.91
C LEU A 76 -7.98 -0.96 -16.65
N VAL A 77 -8.12 -0.37 -15.44
CA VAL A 77 -7.44 0.89 -15.11
C VAL A 77 -5.92 0.71 -15.01
N GLY A 78 -5.46 -0.45 -14.56
CA GLY A 78 -4.04 -0.81 -14.59
C GLY A 78 -3.48 -0.82 -16.01
N THR A 79 -4.15 -1.50 -16.95
CA THR A 79 -3.76 -1.55 -18.36
C THR A 79 -3.76 -0.17 -19.01
N GLN A 80 -4.78 0.67 -18.74
CA GLN A 80 -4.80 2.07 -19.17
C GLN A 80 -3.60 2.88 -18.64
N GLY A 81 -3.10 2.51 -17.46
CA GLY A 81 -1.88 3.08 -16.87
C GLY A 81 -0.57 2.40 -17.28
N GLY A 82 -0.59 1.48 -18.26
CA GLY A 82 0.59 0.76 -18.72
C GLY A 82 1.04 -0.40 -17.80
N LEU A 83 0.17 -0.87 -16.90
CA LEU A 83 0.49 -1.95 -15.96
C LEU A 83 -0.21 -3.25 -16.35
N LEU A 84 0.42 -4.38 -16.07
CA LEU A 84 -0.14 -5.71 -16.29
C LEU A 84 -0.51 -6.36 -14.95
N LEU A 85 -1.82 -6.55 -14.72
CA LEU A 85 -2.35 -7.25 -13.56
C LEU A 85 -2.92 -8.63 -13.90
N SER A 86 -2.81 -9.07 -15.17
CA SER A 86 -3.38 -10.33 -15.64
C SER A 86 -2.80 -11.59 -14.99
N GLN A 87 -1.56 -11.49 -14.50
CA GLN A 87 -0.89 -12.59 -13.78
C GLN A 87 -1.04 -12.49 -12.25
N HIS A 88 -1.79 -11.49 -11.75
CA HIS A 88 -1.99 -11.36 -10.32
C HIS A 88 -2.84 -12.51 -9.78
N ALA A 89 -2.38 -13.11 -8.71
CA ALA A 89 -3.12 -14.08 -7.91
C ALA A 89 -3.16 -13.63 -6.45
N THR A 90 -4.35 -13.55 -5.88
CA THR A 90 -4.50 -13.11 -4.48
C THR A 90 -3.75 -14.02 -3.52
N GLN A 91 -3.16 -13.42 -2.50
CA GLN A 91 -2.46 -14.10 -1.42
C GLN A 91 -3.02 -13.65 -0.08
N GLN A 92 -3.34 -14.60 0.80
CA GLN A 92 -3.62 -14.30 2.20
C GLN A 92 -2.34 -13.79 2.87
N LEU A 93 -2.48 -12.79 3.71
CA LEU A 93 -1.35 -12.29 4.48
C LEU A 93 -0.81 -13.36 5.44
N HIS A 94 0.50 -13.60 5.39
CA HIS A 94 1.22 -14.53 6.24
C HIS A 94 2.29 -13.84 7.08
N LYS A 95 2.64 -14.46 8.20
CA LYS A 95 3.62 -13.94 9.17
C LYS A 95 4.99 -13.69 8.52
N GLU A 96 5.43 -14.60 7.67
CA GLU A 96 6.73 -14.54 6.99
C GLU A 96 6.84 -13.31 6.08
N GLN A 97 5.76 -12.90 5.41
CA GLN A 97 5.73 -11.68 4.61
C GLN A 97 5.86 -10.44 5.51
N VAL A 98 5.16 -10.44 6.64
CA VAL A 98 5.25 -9.36 7.62
C VAL A 98 6.67 -9.24 8.18
N GLU A 99 7.34 -10.35 8.46
CA GLU A 99 8.69 -10.36 9.03
C GLU A 99 9.74 -9.85 8.03
N ARG A 100 9.65 -10.29 6.76
CA ARG A 100 10.58 -9.88 5.70
C ARG A 100 10.47 -8.43 5.28
N ALA A 101 9.27 -7.85 5.34
CA ALA A 101 9.05 -6.48 4.91
C ALA A 101 9.75 -5.46 5.82
N ASP A 102 10.46 -4.50 5.24
CA ASP A 102 10.98 -3.31 5.93
C ASP A 102 9.88 -2.26 6.09
N MET A 103 8.95 -2.22 5.12
CA MET A 103 7.80 -1.31 5.09
C MET A 103 6.54 -2.05 4.70
N ILE A 104 5.45 -1.79 5.42
CA ILE A 104 4.12 -2.35 5.14
C ILE A 104 3.15 -1.20 4.90
N LEU A 105 2.54 -1.18 3.72
CA LEU A 105 1.63 -0.14 3.28
C LEU A 105 0.18 -0.64 3.31
N VAL A 106 -0.67 0.02 4.06
CA VAL A 106 -2.10 -0.28 4.12
C VAL A 106 -2.92 0.88 3.57
N MET A 107 -4.16 0.62 3.13
CA MET A 107 -5.01 1.59 2.47
C MET A 107 -5.89 2.39 3.44
N GLU A 108 -6.22 1.81 4.60
CA GLU A 108 -7.21 2.36 5.53
C GLU A 108 -6.80 2.14 6.98
N TRP A 109 -7.28 3.00 7.87
CA TRP A 109 -7.09 2.91 9.31
C TRP A 109 -7.53 1.57 9.92
N ARG A 110 -8.68 1.07 9.46
CA ARG A 110 -9.20 -0.22 9.92
C ARG A 110 -8.25 -1.36 9.57
N GLN A 111 -7.59 -1.29 8.41
CA GLN A 111 -6.59 -2.29 8.01
C GLN A 111 -5.35 -2.19 8.90
N ARG A 112 -4.87 -0.97 9.16
CA ARG A 112 -3.74 -0.75 10.07
C ARG A 112 -4.03 -1.28 11.47
N ARG A 113 -5.21 -0.99 12.04
CA ARG A 113 -5.60 -1.52 13.35
C ARG A 113 -5.63 -3.05 13.36
N ARG A 114 -6.19 -3.66 12.31
CA ARG A 114 -6.23 -5.13 12.18
C ARG A 114 -4.82 -5.71 12.06
N MET A 115 -3.94 -5.11 11.26
CA MET A 115 -2.52 -5.48 11.16
C MET A 115 -1.85 -5.48 12.52
N LEU A 116 -1.99 -4.40 13.29
CA LEU A 116 -1.34 -4.26 14.58
C LEU A 116 -1.94 -5.16 15.68
N LYS A 117 -3.19 -5.59 15.50
CA LYS A 117 -3.79 -6.61 16.36
C LYS A 117 -3.21 -8.00 16.07
N LEU A 118 -3.00 -8.34 14.80
CA LEU A 118 -2.44 -9.62 14.37
C LEU A 118 -0.92 -9.69 14.56
N TYR A 119 -0.22 -8.58 14.31
CA TYR A 119 1.23 -8.47 14.30
C TYR A 119 1.70 -7.22 15.07
N PRO A 120 1.59 -7.19 16.42
CA PRO A 120 1.94 -6.01 17.22
C PRO A 120 3.40 -5.56 17.03
N GLN A 121 4.30 -6.49 16.76
CA GLN A 121 5.72 -6.24 16.50
C GLN A 121 5.98 -5.42 15.22
N ALA A 122 5.02 -5.41 14.28
CA ALA A 122 5.13 -4.65 13.04
C ALA A 122 4.83 -3.14 13.18
N LYS A 123 4.54 -2.65 14.40
CA LYS A 123 4.07 -1.27 14.66
C LYS A 123 4.93 -0.19 14.01
N GLN A 124 6.23 -0.36 14.01
CA GLN A 124 7.18 0.64 13.49
C GLN A 124 7.28 0.64 11.95
N LYS A 125 6.77 -0.36 11.28
CA LYS A 125 6.87 -0.52 9.82
C LYS A 125 5.52 -0.54 9.09
N VAL A 126 4.39 -0.36 9.78
CA VAL A 126 3.05 -0.27 9.17
C VAL A 126 2.63 1.17 9.00
N PHE A 127 2.46 1.58 7.75
CA PHE A 127 2.12 2.93 7.31
C PHE A 127 0.83 2.94 6.48
N LEU A 128 0.11 4.06 6.49
CA LEU A 128 -0.91 4.30 5.45
C LEU A 128 -0.20 4.72 4.16
N LEU A 129 -0.61 4.18 3.01
CA LEU A 129 0.01 4.49 1.72
C LEU A 129 0.06 6.00 1.46
N ARG A 130 -1.01 6.73 1.76
CA ARG A 130 -1.10 8.17 1.52
C ARG A 130 -0.51 9.07 2.61
N GLN A 131 -0.01 8.52 3.72
CA GLN A 131 0.52 9.37 4.79
C GLN A 131 1.74 10.21 4.37
N PHE A 132 2.44 9.79 3.33
CA PHE A 132 3.60 10.51 2.81
C PHE A 132 3.23 11.58 1.78
N TYR A 133 2.06 11.49 1.16
CA TYR A 133 1.59 12.41 0.12
C TYR A 133 0.76 13.56 0.69
N ASP A 134 -0.34 13.24 1.37
CA ASP A 134 -1.29 14.23 1.87
C ASP A 134 -1.73 13.87 3.28
N GLN A 135 -1.53 14.81 4.20
CA GLN A 135 -1.89 14.62 5.60
C GLN A 135 -3.39 14.83 5.88
N SER A 136 -4.13 15.42 4.96
CA SER A 136 -5.58 15.64 5.09
C SER A 136 -6.39 14.42 4.68
N VAL A 137 -6.01 13.77 3.56
CA VAL A 137 -6.70 12.57 3.02
C VAL A 137 -5.73 11.39 3.01
N ARG A 138 -5.75 10.59 4.06
CA ARG A 138 -4.76 9.51 4.27
C ARG A 138 -5.22 8.13 3.81
N GLU A 139 -6.50 7.94 3.62
CA GLU A 139 -7.08 6.66 3.22
C GLU A 139 -7.31 6.61 1.71
N VAL A 140 -7.16 5.41 1.15
CA VAL A 140 -7.59 5.07 -0.21
C VAL A 140 -8.88 4.27 -0.06
N ALA A 141 -10.01 4.88 -0.42
CA ALA A 141 -11.33 4.24 -0.33
C ALA A 141 -11.39 2.94 -1.15
N ASP A 142 -12.24 2.01 -0.72
CA ASP A 142 -12.42 0.73 -1.41
C ASP A 142 -13.33 0.88 -2.64
N PRO A 143 -12.83 0.70 -3.88
CA PRO A 143 -13.64 0.83 -5.07
C PRO A 143 -14.43 -0.44 -5.42
N TYR A 144 -14.36 -1.51 -4.63
CA TYR A 144 -14.82 -2.86 -4.98
C TYR A 144 -16.24 -2.94 -5.53
N SER A 145 -17.18 -2.22 -4.93
CA SER A 145 -18.59 -2.17 -5.38
C SER A 145 -18.91 -0.93 -6.21
N GLY A 146 -17.90 -0.17 -6.61
CA GLY A 146 -18.05 1.08 -7.33
C GLY A 146 -17.99 0.94 -8.84
N THR A 147 -17.98 2.08 -9.50
CA THR A 147 -17.95 2.26 -10.96
C THR A 147 -16.50 2.27 -11.48
N LEU A 148 -16.33 2.34 -12.80
CA LEU A 148 -15.02 2.57 -13.42
C LEU A 148 -14.39 3.88 -12.94
N GLU A 149 -15.16 4.93 -12.75
CA GLU A 149 -14.67 6.23 -12.25
C GLU A 149 -14.11 6.10 -10.81
N ASP A 150 -14.76 5.30 -9.96
CA ASP A 150 -14.25 5.02 -8.61
C ASP A 150 -12.90 4.29 -8.65
N PHE A 151 -12.73 3.34 -9.58
CA PHE A 151 -11.45 2.66 -9.80
C PHE A 151 -10.38 3.59 -10.36
N GLN A 152 -10.73 4.48 -11.30
CA GLN A 152 -9.82 5.51 -11.83
C GLN A 152 -9.36 6.47 -10.74
N THR A 153 -10.29 6.97 -9.93
CA THR A 153 -10.00 7.83 -8.78
C THR A 153 -9.09 7.12 -7.77
N CYS A 154 -9.43 5.89 -7.41
CA CYS A 154 -8.61 5.06 -6.52
C CYS A 154 -7.19 4.90 -7.06
N PHE A 155 -7.06 4.57 -8.35
CA PHE A 155 -5.73 4.38 -8.96
C PHE A 155 -4.94 5.69 -9.05
N ALA A 156 -5.59 6.81 -9.34
CA ALA A 156 -4.93 8.12 -9.31
C ALA A 156 -4.36 8.45 -7.93
N MET A 157 -5.13 8.19 -6.86
CA MET A 157 -4.68 8.37 -5.48
C MET A 157 -3.50 7.46 -5.13
N ILE A 158 -3.51 6.21 -5.59
CA ILE A 158 -2.40 5.25 -5.41
C ILE A 158 -1.14 5.75 -6.11
N LYS A 159 -1.24 6.15 -7.38
CA LYS A 159 -0.10 6.66 -8.15
C LYS A 159 0.57 7.84 -7.46
N GLN A 160 -0.20 8.85 -7.10
CA GLN A 160 0.32 10.05 -6.41
C GLN A 160 1.09 9.69 -5.13
N ALA A 161 0.55 8.79 -4.32
CA ALA A 161 1.20 8.38 -3.08
C ALA A 161 2.48 7.56 -3.33
N CYS A 162 2.45 6.67 -4.31
CA CYS A 162 3.61 5.86 -4.68
C CYS A 162 4.74 6.71 -5.27
N ASP A 163 4.42 7.73 -6.09
CA ASP A 163 5.43 8.63 -6.66
C ASP A 163 6.18 9.39 -5.56
N VAL A 164 5.47 9.95 -4.58
CA VAL A 164 6.10 10.63 -3.45
C VAL A 164 6.93 9.66 -2.61
N LEU A 165 6.44 8.45 -2.38
CA LEU A 165 7.17 7.42 -1.64
C LEU A 165 8.49 7.07 -2.34
N VAL A 166 8.48 6.85 -3.65
CA VAL A 166 9.68 6.54 -4.44
C VAL A 166 10.66 7.71 -4.42
N MET A 167 10.19 8.94 -4.55
CA MET A 167 11.05 10.13 -4.45
C MET A 167 11.72 10.26 -3.08
N GLN A 168 11.03 9.93 -1.99
CA GLN A 168 11.63 9.90 -0.65
C GLN A 168 12.71 8.83 -0.52
N MET A 169 12.50 7.63 -1.08
CA MET A 169 13.50 6.56 -1.09
C MET A 169 14.75 6.98 -1.86
N LEU A 170 14.60 7.62 -3.03
CA LEU A 170 15.72 8.16 -3.82
C LEU A 170 16.52 9.22 -3.06
N SER A 171 15.83 10.11 -2.34
CA SER A 171 16.47 11.16 -1.55
C SER A 171 17.25 10.59 -0.37
N SER A 172 16.71 9.58 0.30
CA SER A 172 17.35 8.91 1.44
C SER A 172 18.59 8.10 1.04
N GLY A 173 18.62 7.58 -0.20
CA GLY A 173 19.76 6.82 -0.73
C GLY A 173 20.98 7.67 -1.12
N LYS A 174 20.80 8.98 -1.34
CA LYS A 174 21.89 9.90 -1.75
C LYS A 174 22.70 10.47 -0.57
N GLN A 175 22.30 10.17 0.66
CA GLN A 175 22.97 10.67 1.88
C GLN A 175 24.01 9.70 2.46
N ARG A 176 24.45 8.70 1.69
CA ARG A 176 25.49 7.75 2.10
C ARG A 176 26.71 7.79 1.19
#